data_e43d2e1e18d5cf318dfdfd32bc1e1676
#
_entry.id   e43d2e1e18d5cf318dfdfd32bc1e1676
#
_cell.length_a   1.000
_cell.length_b   1.000
_cell.length_c   1.000
_cell.angle_alpha   90.00
_cell.angle_beta   90.00
_cell.angle_gamma   90.00
#
_symmetry.space_group_name_H-M   'P 1'
#
loop_
_entity.id
_entity.type
_entity.pdbx_description
1 polymer ?
#
loop_
_entity_poly.entity_id
_entity_poly.type
_entity_poly.pdbx_seq_one_letter_code
_entity_poly.pdbx_strand_id
1 'polypeptide(L)'
;MDQIEGRAQAQSRLLVGRYRIEGSLGHGGMGKVWRAHDEVLHRVVAVKELTAARYAGESERAVLLARTQKEARAAARINHSAVVTVHDVFEHDDRPWIVMELVDGRSLADAVRDDRRVPPREAARIGMWVLRALRAAHTAGVLHRDVKPANVLLARDGRVLITDFGIAAIEGDSTITRTGELVGSIDYLAPERVRGEAPGPASDLWALGATLYAAVEGESPFRRTSPLSTMQAVVEEEPRDSAYAGPLGPVITALLRKDPAQRPSVDEAEQMLAEVSEGRAPQSAQAYVPTRRVAPDELTAVRPGDTTAAPAAAPVRRRRLRSVVGLVVAAALVGAAAAFGVLKYMEQREPDGTGTGQTAGSAPKDWKRVRDEAGFSVLLPAGWKRQTEGAQIDYTPDDGVHLLRIAIDKEPDFENAYLHVRDMEKQGMGRISTYRQIKLRSNFFRDRPGAVWEFRWTQTTGVTKGERRAIDQLYVGEDGTEYAIYMSGPVKDWDKTREKFDHILRSWQPPRS
;
A
#
# COMPACT_ATOMS: atom_id res chain seq x y z
N MET A 1 29.32 -18.37 -28.69
CA MET A 1 28.42 -18.19 -29.84
C MET A 1 27.04 -17.72 -29.42
N ASP A 2 26.65 -17.92 -28.17
CA ASP A 2 25.29 -17.58 -27.68
C ASP A 2 25.03 -16.11 -27.31
N GLN A 3 26.04 -15.24 -27.32
CA GLN A 3 25.86 -13.80 -27.05
C GLN A 3 25.55 -12.94 -28.28
N ILE A 4 25.63 -13.51 -29.48
CA ILE A 4 25.33 -12.82 -30.73
C ILE A 4 23.89 -13.05 -31.18
N GLU A 5 23.28 -14.18 -30.81
CA GLU A 5 21.88 -14.48 -31.15
C GLU A 5 20.84 -13.66 -30.31
N GLY A 6 21.18 -13.24 -29.10
CA GLY A 6 20.31 -12.37 -28.27
C GLY A 6 20.18 -10.93 -28.78
N ARG A 7 21.07 -10.46 -29.66
CA ARG A 7 21.00 -9.12 -30.28
C ARG A 7 20.24 -9.08 -31.61
N ALA A 8 20.00 -10.20 -32.26
CA ALA A 8 19.37 -10.26 -33.59
C ALA A 8 17.83 -10.38 -33.54
N GLN A 9 17.21 -10.62 -32.37
CA GLN A 9 15.75 -10.73 -32.24
C GLN A 9 15.04 -9.43 -31.81
N ALA A 10 15.75 -8.31 -31.68
CA ALA A 10 15.13 -6.99 -31.71
C ALA A 10 14.80 -6.61 -33.17
N GLN A 11 14.07 -7.48 -33.90
CA GLN A 11 13.42 -7.07 -35.13
C GLN A 11 12.58 -5.84 -34.81
N SER A 12 12.90 -4.74 -35.47
CA SER A 12 12.31 -3.41 -35.30
C SER A 12 10.79 -3.49 -35.39
N ARG A 13 10.14 -3.69 -34.20
CA ARG A 13 8.69 -3.74 -34.08
C ARG A 13 8.15 -2.33 -34.37
N LEU A 14 7.37 -2.19 -35.42
CA LEU A 14 6.72 -0.95 -35.80
C LEU A 14 5.32 -0.92 -35.15
N LEU A 15 5.12 -0.01 -34.18
CA LEU A 15 3.86 0.18 -33.51
C LEU A 15 2.99 1.15 -34.33
N VAL A 16 1.74 0.81 -34.54
CA VAL A 16 0.72 1.58 -35.27
C VAL A 16 1.21 2.24 -36.57
N GLY A 17 2.19 1.61 -37.23
CA GLY A 17 2.78 2.12 -38.49
C GLY A 17 3.64 3.38 -38.33
N ARG A 18 3.96 3.81 -37.09
CA ARG A 18 4.64 5.09 -36.82
C ARG A 18 5.84 4.98 -35.89
N TYR A 19 5.76 4.22 -34.81
CA TYR A 19 6.83 4.19 -33.80
C TYR A 19 7.67 2.91 -33.93
N ARG A 20 8.90 3.05 -34.42
CA ARG A 20 9.85 1.96 -34.55
C ARG A 20 10.61 1.75 -33.26
N ILE A 21 10.40 0.62 -32.58
CA ILE A 21 11.13 0.26 -31.38
C ILE A 21 12.61 0.02 -31.68
N GLU A 22 13.49 0.71 -30.96
CA GLU A 22 14.95 0.58 -31.06
C GLU A 22 15.56 -0.26 -29.95
N GLY A 23 14.99 -0.16 -28.72
CA GLY A 23 15.51 -0.89 -27.57
C GLY A 23 14.71 -0.63 -26.29
N SER A 24 14.99 -1.37 -25.23
CA SER A 24 14.40 -1.18 -23.91
C SER A 24 15.19 -0.12 -23.14
N LEU A 25 14.49 0.85 -22.53
CA LEU A 25 15.07 1.84 -21.61
C LEU A 25 14.96 1.38 -20.16
N GLY A 26 13.92 0.60 -19.83
CA GLY A 26 13.69 0.10 -18.47
C GLY A 26 12.37 -0.67 -18.37
N HIS A 27 12.18 -1.32 -17.24
CA HIS A 27 10.93 -1.96 -16.87
C HIS A 27 10.65 -1.69 -15.39
N GLY A 28 9.38 -1.67 -15.02
CA GLY A 28 8.93 -1.48 -13.66
C GLY A 28 7.48 -1.98 -13.52
N GLY A 29 6.91 -1.92 -12.33
CA GLY A 29 5.58 -2.44 -12.00
C GLY A 29 4.45 -1.98 -12.90
N MET A 30 4.57 -0.80 -13.47
CA MET A 30 3.56 -0.20 -14.36
C MET A 30 3.73 -0.59 -15.83
N GLY A 31 4.84 -1.27 -16.19
CA GLY A 31 5.09 -1.63 -17.58
C GLY A 31 6.53 -1.47 -18.03
N LYS A 32 6.73 -1.45 -19.33
CA LYS A 32 8.04 -1.36 -19.96
C LYS A 32 8.18 -0.07 -20.73
N VAL A 33 9.34 0.57 -20.64
CA VAL A 33 9.65 1.78 -21.38
C VAL A 33 10.65 1.44 -22.48
N TRP A 34 10.32 1.89 -23.69
CA TRP A 34 11.08 1.62 -24.89
C TRP A 34 11.64 2.92 -25.48
N ARG A 35 12.83 2.87 -26.01
CA ARG A 35 13.35 3.86 -26.95
C ARG A 35 12.75 3.56 -28.31
N ALA A 36 12.18 4.56 -28.98
CA ALA A 36 11.59 4.40 -30.29
C ALA A 36 11.88 5.59 -31.20
N HIS A 37 11.85 5.37 -32.52
CA HIS A 37 11.89 6.42 -33.53
C HIS A 37 10.48 6.70 -34.05
N ASP A 38 10.05 7.96 -34.00
CA ASP A 38 8.82 8.45 -34.64
C ASP A 38 9.11 8.69 -36.13
N GLU A 39 8.67 7.77 -36.98
CA GLU A 39 8.90 7.79 -38.42
C GLU A 39 8.23 8.97 -39.14
N VAL A 40 7.21 9.56 -38.53
CA VAL A 40 6.47 10.71 -39.11
C VAL A 40 7.13 12.04 -38.76
N LEU A 41 7.56 12.22 -37.49
CA LEU A 41 8.15 13.48 -37.03
C LEU A 41 9.69 13.40 -36.97
N HIS A 42 10.30 12.30 -37.40
CA HIS A 42 11.75 12.09 -37.47
C HIS A 42 12.49 12.47 -36.19
N ARG A 43 11.97 11.98 -35.04
CA ARG A 43 12.55 12.20 -33.72
C ARG A 43 12.58 10.94 -32.89
N VAL A 44 13.48 10.90 -31.92
CA VAL A 44 13.52 9.81 -30.93
C VAL A 44 12.59 10.16 -29.78
N VAL A 45 11.83 9.16 -29.32
CA VAL A 45 10.84 9.27 -28.26
C VAL A 45 11.00 8.13 -27.25
N ALA A 46 10.47 8.32 -26.05
CA ALA A 46 10.22 7.23 -25.12
C ALA A 46 8.78 6.73 -25.28
N VAL A 47 8.59 5.41 -25.31
CA VAL A 47 7.26 4.81 -25.46
C VAL A 47 7.03 3.85 -24.31
N LYS A 48 6.04 4.14 -23.46
CA LYS A 48 5.67 3.35 -22.30
C LYS A 48 4.53 2.40 -22.63
N GLU A 49 4.78 1.10 -22.50
CA GLU A 49 3.81 0.02 -22.61
C GLU A 49 3.19 -0.21 -21.21
N LEU A 50 1.88 -0.06 -21.04
CA LEU A 50 1.21 -0.35 -19.78
C LEU A 50 0.74 -1.82 -19.77
N THR A 51 1.28 -2.60 -18.84
CA THR A 51 1.07 -4.05 -18.79
C THR A 51 -0.07 -4.49 -17.87
N ALA A 52 -0.57 -3.60 -17.01
CA ALA A 52 -1.66 -3.90 -16.07
C ALA A 52 -2.94 -4.46 -16.76
N ALA A 53 -3.22 -4.01 -17.97
CA ALA A 53 -4.36 -4.49 -18.75
C ALA A 53 -4.26 -5.98 -19.17
N ARG A 54 -3.09 -6.62 -19.05
CA ARG A 54 -2.93 -8.05 -19.44
C ARG A 54 -3.72 -9.00 -18.55
N TYR A 55 -3.96 -8.60 -17.30
CA TYR A 55 -4.59 -9.45 -16.29
C TYR A 55 -6.05 -9.06 -16.00
N ALA A 56 -6.58 -8.06 -16.71
CA ALA A 56 -7.95 -7.58 -16.57
C ALA A 56 -8.91 -8.33 -17.52
N GLY A 57 -10.14 -8.59 -17.06
CA GLY A 57 -11.21 -9.09 -17.90
C GLY A 57 -11.59 -8.08 -19.01
N GLU A 58 -12.26 -8.52 -20.07
CA GLU A 58 -12.55 -7.72 -21.26
C GLU A 58 -13.30 -6.39 -20.94
N SER A 59 -14.30 -6.44 -20.05
CA SER A 59 -15.03 -5.24 -19.60
C SER A 59 -14.18 -4.30 -18.74
N GLU A 60 -13.30 -4.85 -17.92
CA GLU A 60 -12.38 -4.09 -17.05
C GLU A 60 -11.28 -3.43 -17.87
N ARG A 61 -10.80 -4.10 -18.90
CA ARG A 61 -9.79 -3.61 -19.86
C ARG A 61 -10.26 -2.37 -20.60
N ALA A 62 -11.50 -2.36 -21.09
CA ALA A 62 -12.07 -1.17 -21.74
C ALA A 62 -12.14 0.04 -20.82
N VAL A 63 -12.50 -0.16 -19.55
CA VAL A 63 -12.52 0.90 -18.54
C VAL A 63 -11.11 1.41 -18.23
N LEU A 64 -10.14 0.52 -18.07
CA LEU A 64 -8.73 0.87 -17.86
C LEU A 64 -8.18 1.68 -19.02
N LEU A 65 -8.44 1.27 -20.24
CA LEU A 65 -8.01 1.97 -21.45
C LEU A 65 -8.59 3.39 -21.53
N ALA A 66 -9.91 3.53 -21.32
CA ALA A 66 -10.58 4.83 -21.33
C ALA A 66 -10.03 5.77 -20.23
N ARG A 67 -9.76 5.24 -19.03
CA ARG A 67 -9.14 6.01 -17.94
C ARG A 67 -7.73 6.45 -18.32
N THR A 68 -6.87 5.52 -18.80
CA THR A 68 -5.51 5.83 -19.24
C THR A 68 -5.50 6.95 -20.28
N GLN A 69 -6.34 6.85 -21.30
CA GLN A 69 -6.45 7.90 -22.31
C GLN A 69 -6.88 9.24 -21.72
N LYS A 70 -7.83 9.24 -20.79
CA LYS A 70 -8.28 10.46 -20.10
C LYS A 70 -7.16 11.11 -19.30
N GLU A 71 -6.42 10.34 -18.51
CA GLU A 71 -5.35 10.83 -17.65
C GLU A 71 -4.13 11.28 -18.47
N ALA A 72 -3.74 10.52 -19.48
CA ALA A 72 -2.68 10.94 -20.38
C ALA A 72 -3.01 12.21 -21.17
N ARG A 73 -4.28 12.39 -21.61
CA ARG A 73 -4.74 13.66 -22.19
C ARG A 73 -4.73 14.81 -21.18
N ALA A 74 -4.98 14.53 -19.90
CA ALA A 74 -4.88 15.54 -18.84
C ALA A 74 -3.42 15.92 -18.60
N ALA A 75 -2.51 14.95 -18.52
CA ALA A 75 -1.06 15.16 -18.42
C ALA A 75 -0.49 15.95 -19.61
N ALA A 76 -0.97 15.68 -20.83
CA ALA A 76 -0.57 16.39 -22.04
C ALA A 76 -0.92 17.90 -22.05
N ARG A 77 -1.83 18.34 -21.16
CA ARG A 77 -2.17 19.77 -20.99
C ARG A 77 -1.19 20.52 -20.11
N ILE A 78 -0.36 19.81 -19.37
CA ILE A 78 0.61 20.43 -18.48
C ILE A 78 1.78 20.93 -19.33
N ASN A 79 1.84 22.24 -19.56
CA ASN A 79 2.94 22.85 -20.29
C ASN A 79 3.94 23.49 -19.30
N HIS A 80 4.98 22.74 -18.96
CA HIS A 80 6.03 23.23 -18.04
C HIS A 80 7.37 22.53 -18.32
N SER A 81 8.48 23.25 -18.29
CA SER A 81 9.81 22.77 -18.61
C SER A 81 10.35 21.66 -17.68
N ALA A 82 9.76 21.51 -16.49
CA ALA A 82 10.08 20.46 -15.54
C ALA A 82 9.08 19.27 -15.59
N VAL A 83 8.23 19.18 -16.62
CA VAL A 83 7.31 18.07 -16.85
C VAL A 83 7.66 17.38 -18.14
N VAL A 84 7.81 16.06 -18.11
CA VAL A 84 8.03 15.26 -19.34
C VAL A 84 6.82 15.42 -20.25
N THR A 85 7.05 15.87 -21.48
CA THR A 85 5.97 16.12 -22.43
C THR A 85 5.39 14.81 -22.95
N VAL A 86 4.07 14.62 -22.81
CA VAL A 86 3.32 13.55 -23.46
C VAL A 86 3.00 13.97 -24.88
N HIS A 87 3.42 13.15 -25.86
CA HIS A 87 3.28 13.45 -27.28
C HIS A 87 2.08 12.76 -27.93
N ASP A 88 1.78 11.52 -27.49
CA ASP A 88 0.70 10.73 -28.09
C ASP A 88 0.26 9.62 -27.13
N VAL A 89 -0.94 9.10 -27.34
CA VAL A 89 -1.49 7.95 -26.62
C VAL A 89 -2.29 7.11 -27.62
N PHE A 90 -1.93 5.85 -27.74
CA PHE A 90 -2.59 4.91 -28.64
C PHE A 90 -2.80 3.55 -28.01
N GLU A 91 -3.60 2.74 -28.65
CA GLU A 91 -3.82 1.34 -28.32
C GLU A 91 -3.10 0.43 -29.32
N HIS A 92 -2.42 -0.59 -28.83
CA HIS A 92 -1.79 -1.60 -29.65
C HIS A 92 -1.73 -2.92 -28.87
N ASP A 93 -2.14 -4.03 -29.52
CA ASP A 93 -2.27 -5.36 -28.88
C ASP A 93 -3.11 -5.31 -27.59
N ASP A 94 -4.27 -4.64 -27.64
CA ASP A 94 -5.21 -4.47 -26.53
C ASP A 94 -4.60 -3.82 -25.28
N ARG A 95 -3.59 -2.98 -25.47
CA ARG A 95 -2.89 -2.26 -24.39
C ARG A 95 -2.75 -0.79 -24.68
N PRO A 96 -2.82 0.06 -23.66
CA PRO A 96 -2.49 1.46 -23.84
C PRO A 96 -0.97 1.66 -23.90
N TRP A 97 -0.57 2.51 -24.82
CA TRP A 97 0.80 2.95 -25.01
C TRP A 97 0.87 4.46 -24.93
N ILE A 98 1.87 5.00 -24.27
CA ILE A 98 2.07 6.43 -24.08
C ILE A 98 3.39 6.83 -24.69
N VAL A 99 3.36 7.76 -25.63
CA VAL A 99 4.55 8.34 -26.27
C VAL A 99 4.90 9.64 -25.55
N MET A 100 6.16 9.78 -25.17
CA MET A 100 6.62 10.93 -24.42
C MET A 100 8.02 11.37 -24.84
N GLU A 101 8.42 12.56 -24.42
CA GLU A 101 9.78 13.08 -24.55
C GLU A 101 10.79 12.06 -24.03
N LEU A 102 11.81 11.78 -24.83
CA LEU A 102 12.97 11.02 -24.36
C LEU A 102 13.92 11.96 -23.64
N VAL A 103 14.07 11.76 -22.33
CA VAL A 103 15.02 12.52 -21.51
C VAL A 103 16.36 11.77 -21.47
N ASP A 104 17.43 12.39 -21.99
CA ASP A 104 18.78 11.84 -21.86
C ASP A 104 19.34 12.18 -20.47
N GLY A 105 19.36 11.18 -19.59
CA GLY A 105 19.74 11.35 -18.19
C GLY A 105 19.54 10.08 -17.37
N ARG A 106 19.47 10.26 -16.04
CA ARG A 106 19.18 9.18 -15.09
C ARG A 106 18.05 9.60 -14.15
N SER A 107 17.37 8.65 -13.52
CA SER A 107 16.42 8.99 -12.47
C SER A 107 17.13 9.40 -11.18
N LEU A 108 16.42 10.12 -10.30
CA LEU A 108 16.91 10.41 -8.95
C LEU A 108 17.12 9.12 -8.14
N ALA A 109 16.33 8.08 -8.42
CA ALA A 109 16.53 6.76 -7.81
C ALA A 109 17.87 6.15 -8.24
N ASP A 110 18.24 6.27 -9.52
CA ASP A 110 19.54 5.83 -10.01
C ASP A 110 20.68 6.64 -9.38
N ALA A 111 20.51 7.96 -9.27
CA ALA A 111 21.49 8.82 -8.62
C ALA A 111 21.71 8.43 -7.15
N VAL A 112 20.64 8.17 -6.40
CA VAL A 112 20.73 7.71 -5.01
C VAL A 112 21.38 6.33 -4.91
N ARG A 113 21.07 5.41 -5.81
CA ARG A 113 21.67 4.06 -5.84
C ARG A 113 23.18 4.12 -6.13
N ASP A 114 23.57 4.92 -7.12
CA ASP A 114 24.94 4.96 -7.62
C ASP A 114 25.85 5.82 -6.70
N ASP A 115 25.35 6.99 -6.26
CA ASP A 115 26.10 7.99 -5.49
C ASP A 115 25.82 7.87 -3.97
N ARG A 116 24.91 6.96 -3.56
CA ARG A 116 24.36 6.73 -2.22
C ARG A 116 23.51 7.89 -1.68
N ARG A 117 23.84 9.14 -1.98
CA ARG A 117 23.16 10.35 -1.46
C ARG A 117 23.32 11.51 -2.40
N VAL A 118 22.36 12.40 -2.36
CA VAL A 118 22.42 13.71 -3.03
C VAL A 118 22.73 14.78 -1.99
N PRO A 119 23.67 15.71 -2.24
CA PRO A 119 23.92 16.80 -1.31
C PRO A 119 22.67 17.64 -1.03
N PRO A 120 22.44 18.13 0.22
CA PRO A 120 21.22 18.85 0.60
C PRO A 120 20.87 20.05 -0.30
N ARG A 121 21.85 20.82 -0.73
CA ARG A 121 21.65 21.96 -1.64
C ARG A 121 21.14 21.52 -3.01
N GLU A 122 21.70 20.45 -3.53
CA GLU A 122 21.28 19.88 -4.83
C GLU A 122 19.89 19.23 -4.70
N ALA A 123 19.62 18.51 -3.61
CA ALA A 123 18.29 17.97 -3.32
C ALA A 123 17.24 19.08 -3.21
N ALA A 124 17.57 20.22 -2.58
CA ALA A 124 16.70 21.40 -2.54
C ALA A 124 16.43 21.97 -3.94
N ARG A 125 17.48 22.08 -4.80
CA ARG A 125 17.34 22.51 -6.20
C ARG A 125 16.41 21.57 -6.99
N ILE A 126 16.60 20.27 -6.84
CA ILE A 126 15.72 19.24 -7.44
C ILE A 126 14.29 19.42 -6.94
N GLY A 127 14.11 19.55 -5.62
CA GLY A 127 12.80 19.74 -4.98
C GLY A 127 12.06 20.97 -5.51
N MET A 128 12.74 22.09 -5.74
CA MET A 128 12.15 23.30 -6.33
C MET A 128 11.58 23.04 -7.73
N TRP A 129 12.32 22.35 -8.60
CA TRP A 129 11.85 22.05 -9.94
C TRP A 129 10.65 21.10 -9.93
N VAL A 130 10.70 20.06 -9.09
CA VAL A 130 9.54 19.14 -8.89
C VAL A 130 8.35 19.92 -8.36
N LEU A 131 8.52 20.80 -7.37
CA LEU A 131 7.43 21.59 -6.80
C LEU A 131 6.78 22.53 -7.83
N ARG A 132 7.59 23.19 -8.68
CA ARG A 132 7.09 24.01 -9.80
C ARG A 132 6.29 23.20 -10.82
N ALA A 133 6.75 21.97 -11.12
CA ALA A 133 6.02 21.05 -11.98
C ALA A 133 4.68 20.63 -11.35
N LEU A 134 4.67 20.31 -10.05
CA LEU A 134 3.46 19.98 -9.30
C LEU A 134 2.48 21.15 -9.29
N ARG A 135 2.95 22.38 -9.06
CA ARG A 135 2.12 23.60 -9.14
C ARG A 135 1.46 23.76 -10.50
N ALA A 136 2.23 23.59 -11.59
CA ALA A 136 1.68 23.67 -12.94
C ALA A 136 0.60 22.60 -13.19
N ALA A 137 0.82 21.38 -12.70
CA ALA A 137 -0.14 20.29 -12.79
C ALA A 137 -1.42 20.57 -11.97
N HIS A 138 -1.28 21.00 -10.72
CA HIS A 138 -2.42 21.34 -9.85
C HIS A 138 -3.25 22.47 -10.42
N THR A 139 -2.63 23.48 -11.03
CA THR A 139 -3.31 24.55 -11.74
C THR A 139 -4.11 24.03 -12.94
N ALA A 140 -3.62 22.98 -13.62
CA ALA A 140 -4.31 22.29 -14.70
C ALA A 140 -5.37 21.27 -14.20
N GLY A 141 -5.58 21.17 -12.88
CA GLY A 141 -6.50 20.21 -12.26
C GLY A 141 -6.00 18.76 -12.23
N VAL A 142 -4.69 18.56 -12.36
CA VAL A 142 -4.04 17.24 -12.38
C VAL A 142 -3.21 17.05 -11.11
N LEU A 143 -3.45 15.94 -10.39
CA LEU A 143 -2.59 15.49 -9.29
C LEU A 143 -1.58 14.46 -9.81
N HIS A 144 -0.36 14.47 -9.25
CA HIS A 144 0.65 13.50 -9.66
C HIS A 144 0.41 12.11 -9.07
N ARG A 145 0.10 12.02 -7.78
CA ARG A 145 -0.27 10.83 -7.02
C ARG A 145 0.82 9.77 -6.82
N ASP A 146 1.96 9.86 -7.52
CA ASP A 146 3.09 8.91 -7.43
C ASP A 146 4.45 9.64 -7.51
N VAL A 147 4.62 10.72 -6.73
CA VAL A 147 5.91 11.41 -6.62
C VAL A 147 6.90 10.52 -5.86
N LYS A 148 7.99 10.14 -6.52
CA LYS A 148 9.06 9.29 -5.95
C LYS A 148 10.36 9.45 -6.73
N PRO A 149 11.52 9.06 -6.19
CA PRO A 149 12.81 9.23 -6.86
C PRO A 149 12.87 8.61 -8.27
N ALA A 150 12.18 7.51 -8.52
CA ALA A 150 12.15 6.85 -9.82
C ALA A 150 11.45 7.69 -10.91
N ASN A 151 10.53 8.58 -10.51
CA ASN A 151 9.76 9.42 -11.42
C ASN A 151 10.34 10.84 -11.57
N VAL A 152 11.49 11.14 -10.92
CA VAL A 152 12.24 12.39 -11.08
C VAL A 152 13.45 12.11 -11.95
N LEU A 153 13.54 12.78 -13.11
CA LEU A 153 14.60 12.60 -14.09
C LEU A 153 15.60 13.75 -14.01
N LEU A 154 16.87 13.41 -13.95
CA LEU A 154 18.01 14.32 -13.95
C LEU A 154 18.67 14.26 -15.33
N ALA A 155 18.32 15.22 -16.18
CA ALA A 155 18.82 15.29 -17.54
C ALA A 155 20.28 15.74 -17.58
N ARG A 156 21.04 15.28 -18.59
CA ARG A 156 22.45 15.66 -18.78
C ARG A 156 22.65 17.16 -19.10
N ASP A 157 21.60 17.79 -19.62
CA ASP A 157 21.59 19.27 -19.87
C ASP A 157 21.32 20.10 -18.61
N GLY A 158 21.17 19.43 -17.43
CA GLY A 158 20.95 20.08 -16.14
C GLY A 158 19.48 20.31 -15.80
N ARG A 159 18.52 19.97 -16.68
CA ARG A 159 17.08 20.01 -16.37
C ARG A 159 16.72 18.94 -15.35
N VAL A 160 15.73 19.27 -14.52
CA VAL A 160 15.05 18.31 -13.64
C VAL A 160 13.62 18.21 -14.12
N LEU A 161 13.17 16.99 -14.44
CA LEU A 161 11.82 16.76 -14.95
C LEU A 161 11.14 15.71 -14.09
N ILE A 162 9.82 15.79 -13.99
CA ILE A 162 9.00 14.74 -13.40
C ILE A 162 8.14 14.07 -14.49
N THR A 163 8.03 12.76 -14.40
CA THR A 163 7.29 11.91 -15.35
C THR A 163 6.16 11.16 -14.66
N ASP A 164 5.29 10.51 -15.42
CA ASP A 164 4.25 9.60 -14.94
C ASP A 164 3.13 10.24 -14.11
N PHE A 165 2.70 11.46 -14.51
CA PHE A 165 1.54 12.14 -13.91
C PHE A 165 0.25 11.34 -14.00
N GLY A 166 -0.36 11.05 -12.84
CA GLY A 166 -1.73 10.52 -12.74
C GLY A 166 -1.95 9.10 -13.25
N ILE A 167 -1.03 8.58 -14.09
CA ILE A 167 -1.17 7.29 -14.78
C ILE A 167 -1.21 6.12 -13.77
N ALA A 168 -0.62 6.29 -12.60
CA ALA A 168 -0.65 5.33 -11.50
C ALA A 168 -2.01 5.23 -10.78
N ALA A 169 -2.89 6.24 -10.92
CA ALA A 169 -4.21 6.18 -10.29
C ALA A 169 -5.14 5.15 -10.94
N ILE A 170 -4.81 4.70 -12.13
CA ILE A 170 -5.52 3.61 -12.82
C ILE A 170 -5.32 2.29 -12.07
N GLU A 171 -4.15 2.11 -11.47
CA GLU A 171 -3.79 0.92 -10.69
C GLU A 171 -4.11 1.09 -9.19
N GLY A 172 -4.12 2.33 -8.67
CA GLY A 172 -4.14 2.62 -7.23
C GLY A 172 -5.51 2.61 -6.54
N ASP A 173 -6.63 2.79 -7.24
CA ASP A 173 -7.96 2.73 -6.61
C ASP A 173 -8.48 1.29 -6.44
N SER A 174 -7.87 0.32 -7.11
CA SER A 174 -8.24 -1.09 -6.99
C SER A 174 -7.06 -2.08 -6.96
N THR A 175 -5.80 -1.62 -7.09
CA THR A 175 -4.62 -2.48 -7.29
C THR A 175 -3.49 -2.27 -6.28
N ILE A 176 -3.78 -1.77 -5.07
CA ILE A 176 -2.74 -1.69 -4.00
C ILE A 176 -2.08 -3.08 -3.72
N THR A 177 -2.56 -4.14 -4.36
CA THR A 177 -2.19 -5.51 -4.00
C THR A 177 -1.99 -6.49 -5.15
N ARG A 178 -2.04 -6.06 -6.43
CA ARG A 178 -2.05 -7.04 -7.54
C ARG A 178 -0.69 -7.46 -8.10
N THR A 179 0.36 -6.71 -7.83
CA THR A 179 1.72 -7.09 -8.25
C THR A 179 2.70 -6.78 -7.13
N GLY A 180 3.54 -7.73 -6.75
CA GLY A 180 4.60 -7.59 -5.72
C GLY A 180 5.60 -6.44 -5.96
N GLU A 181 5.43 -5.66 -7.02
CA GLU A 181 6.23 -4.49 -7.37
C GLU A 181 5.74 -3.17 -6.72
N LEU A 182 4.63 -3.21 -5.97
CA LEU A 182 4.16 -2.04 -5.21
C LEU A 182 5.03 -1.72 -3.97
N VAL A 183 5.97 -2.59 -3.64
CA VAL A 183 6.85 -2.47 -2.46
C VAL A 183 7.61 -1.14 -2.41
N GLY A 184 7.93 -0.53 -3.55
CA GLY A 184 8.64 0.75 -3.60
C GLY A 184 7.76 2.01 -3.56
N SER A 185 6.48 1.97 -3.95
CA SER A 185 5.61 3.17 -4.01
C SER A 185 4.92 3.48 -2.69
N ILE A 186 4.69 2.49 -1.84
CA ILE A 186 4.07 2.64 -0.51
C ILE A 186 4.89 3.58 0.38
N ASP A 187 6.20 3.58 0.25
CA ASP A 187 7.14 4.39 1.02
C ASP A 187 6.89 5.91 0.88
N TYR A 188 6.24 6.33 -0.19
CA TYR A 188 5.97 7.74 -0.52
C TYR A 188 4.49 8.10 -0.40
N LEU A 189 3.64 7.15 -0.02
CA LEU A 189 2.20 7.34 0.10
C LEU A 189 1.87 8.22 1.30
N ALA A 190 1.01 9.22 1.12
CA ALA A 190 0.60 10.12 2.20
C ALA A 190 -0.35 9.44 3.21
N PRO A 191 -0.32 9.83 4.53
CA PRO A 191 -1.16 9.22 5.57
C PRO A 191 -2.66 9.23 5.25
N GLU A 192 -3.19 10.32 4.71
CA GLU A 192 -4.58 10.44 4.30
C GLU A 192 -4.94 9.42 3.20
N ARG A 193 -4.01 9.14 2.30
CA ARG A 193 -4.21 8.11 1.27
C ARG A 193 -4.19 6.69 1.83
N VAL A 194 -3.33 6.43 2.80
CA VAL A 194 -3.31 5.15 3.53
C VAL A 194 -4.64 4.92 4.26
N ARG A 195 -5.26 5.99 4.78
CA ARG A 195 -6.60 5.95 5.41
C ARG A 195 -7.75 5.83 4.42
N GLY A 196 -7.48 5.91 3.11
CA GLY A 196 -8.50 5.83 2.07
C GLY A 196 -9.22 7.15 1.79
N GLU A 197 -8.68 8.27 2.26
CA GLU A 197 -9.21 9.61 1.99
C GLU A 197 -8.87 10.05 0.55
N ALA A 198 -9.64 10.99 0.02
CA ALA A 198 -9.42 11.50 -1.33
C ALA A 198 -8.05 12.21 -1.43
N PRO A 199 -7.24 11.93 -2.48
CA PRO A 199 -5.98 12.62 -2.69
C PRO A 199 -6.19 14.10 -3.01
N GLY A 200 -5.28 14.94 -2.51
CA GLY A 200 -5.24 16.36 -2.81
C GLY A 200 -3.81 16.84 -3.12
N PRO A 201 -3.62 18.14 -3.45
CA PRO A 201 -2.30 18.73 -3.63
C PRO A 201 -1.33 18.47 -2.46
N ALA A 202 -1.86 18.47 -1.24
CA ALA A 202 -1.08 18.19 -0.03
C ALA A 202 -0.50 16.76 -0.01
N SER A 203 -1.14 15.79 -0.67
CA SER A 203 -0.60 14.42 -0.79
C SER A 203 0.65 14.37 -1.67
N ASP A 204 0.70 15.18 -2.74
CA ASP A 204 1.89 15.30 -3.59
C ASP A 204 3.05 16.02 -2.85
N LEU A 205 2.73 16.99 -1.98
CA LEU A 205 3.73 17.66 -1.13
C LEU A 205 4.34 16.70 -0.10
N TRP A 206 3.55 15.84 0.52
CA TRP A 206 4.06 14.76 1.36
C TRP A 206 5.02 13.86 0.60
N ALA A 207 4.61 13.39 -0.58
CA ALA A 207 5.40 12.51 -1.42
C ALA A 207 6.73 13.17 -1.87
N LEU A 208 6.71 14.51 -2.11
CA LEU A 208 7.92 15.29 -2.34
C LEU A 208 8.81 15.28 -1.09
N GLY A 209 8.26 15.49 0.11
CA GLY A 209 9.01 15.42 1.38
C GLY A 209 9.70 14.06 1.57
N ALA A 210 8.99 12.95 1.33
CA ALA A 210 9.55 11.60 1.39
C ALA A 210 10.63 11.37 0.30
N THR A 211 10.44 11.94 -0.89
CA THR A 211 11.41 11.89 -1.99
C THR A 211 12.71 12.63 -1.64
N LEU A 212 12.61 13.82 -1.05
CA LEU A 212 13.75 14.60 -0.61
C LEU A 212 14.51 13.93 0.54
N TYR A 213 13.78 13.35 1.49
CA TYR A 213 14.39 12.54 2.54
C TYR A 213 15.19 11.38 1.94
N ALA A 214 14.58 10.61 1.04
CA ALA A 214 15.24 9.48 0.38
C ALA A 214 16.46 9.93 -0.46
N ALA A 215 16.42 11.12 -1.05
CA ALA A 215 17.54 11.66 -1.80
C ALA A 215 18.77 11.94 -0.92
N VAL A 216 18.58 12.44 0.30
CA VAL A 216 19.69 12.81 1.19
C VAL A 216 20.11 11.72 2.15
N GLU A 217 19.22 10.78 2.50
CA GLU A 217 19.52 9.66 3.42
C GLU A 217 19.86 8.37 2.69
N GLY A 218 19.40 8.20 1.43
CA GLY A 218 19.59 6.98 0.65
C GLY A 218 18.44 5.96 0.81
N GLU A 219 17.54 6.19 1.74
CA GLU A 219 16.36 5.34 1.98
C GLU A 219 15.13 6.15 2.39
N SER A 220 13.94 5.60 2.23
CA SER A 220 12.66 6.24 2.61
C SER A 220 12.52 6.39 4.14
N PRO A 221 11.89 7.49 4.62
CA PRO A 221 11.78 7.78 6.06
C PRO A 221 10.96 6.74 6.84
N PHE A 222 10.03 6.07 6.18
CA PHE A 222 9.06 5.16 6.82
C PHE A 222 9.26 3.69 6.45
N ARG A 223 10.22 3.35 5.59
CA ARG A 223 10.43 1.97 5.15
C ARG A 223 10.60 1.01 6.32
N ARG A 224 9.84 -0.09 6.27
CA ARG A 224 9.89 -1.21 7.20
C ARG A 224 10.05 -2.51 6.41
N THR A 225 10.12 -3.63 7.12
CA THR A 225 10.31 -4.96 6.54
C THR A 225 9.11 -5.47 5.75
N SER A 226 7.93 -4.89 5.94
CA SER A 226 6.73 -5.25 5.19
C SER A 226 5.95 -4.01 4.73
N PRO A 227 5.17 -4.12 3.63
CA PRO A 227 4.30 -3.04 3.17
C PRO A 227 3.32 -2.56 4.24
N LEU A 228 2.73 -3.47 5.00
CA LEU A 228 1.78 -3.13 6.06
C LEU A 228 2.44 -2.35 7.20
N SER A 229 3.60 -2.80 7.68
CA SER A 229 4.34 -2.07 8.71
C SER A 229 4.86 -0.72 8.20
N THR A 230 5.15 -0.59 6.91
CA THR A 230 5.47 0.70 6.28
C THR A 230 4.25 1.63 6.28
N MET A 231 3.07 1.14 5.88
CA MET A 231 1.82 1.92 5.92
C MET A 231 1.47 2.34 7.35
N GLN A 232 1.64 1.46 8.34
CA GLN A 232 1.44 1.80 9.74
C GLN A 232 2.41 2.89 10.19
N ALA A 233 3.70 2.77 9.86
CA ALA A 233 4.69 3.80 10.17
C ALA A 233 4.36 5.15 9.52
N VAL A 234 3.89 5.15 8.26
CA VAL A 234 3.43 6.37 7.56
C VAL A 234 2.30 7.06 8.33
N VAL A 235 1.38 6.31 8.92
CA VAL A 235 0.21 6.88 9.64
C VAL A 235 0.55 7.30 11.06
N GLU A 236 1.35 6.50 11.79
CA GLU A 236 1.49 6.59 13.24
C GLU A 236 2.84 7.14 13.70
N GLU A 237 3.93 6.89 12.95
CA GLU A 237 5.27 7.22 13.41
C GLU A 237 5.78 8.54 12.81
N GLU A 238 6.59 9.28 13.55
CA GLU A 238 7.35 10.40 13.00
C GLU A 238 8.44 9.91 12.02
N PRO A 239 8.84 10.73 11.02
CA PRO A 239 9.95 10.36 10.16
C PRO A 239 11.21 10.14 11.00
N ARG A 240 12.04 9.18 10.60
CA ARG A 240 13.34 8.99 11.27
C ARG A 240 14.15 10.27 11.19
N ASP A 241 14.97 10.52 12.23
CA ASP A 241 15.90 11.64 12.22
C ASP A 241 16.83 11.56 11.01
N SER A 242 17.01 12.70 10.35
CA SER A 242 17.87 12.79 9.19
C SER A 242 19.27 13.26 9.61
N ALA A 243 20.25 12.38 9.41
CA ALA A 243 21.65 12.70 9.74
C ALA A 243 22.32 13.58 8.67
N TYR A 244 21.83 13.52 7.42
CA TYR A 244 22.50 14.16 6.27
C TYR A 244 21.69 15.28 5.64
N ALA A 245 20.46 15.55 6.08
CA ALA A 245 19.65 16.62 5.50
C ALA A 245 20.14 18.03 5.80
N GLY A 246 20.87 18.25 6.90
CA GLY A 246 21.37 19.56 7.26
C GLY A 246 20.29 20.65 7.18
N PRO A 247 20.51 21.76 6.42
CA PRO A 247 19.52 22.85 6.27
C PRO A 247 18.20 22.40 5.60
N LEU A 248 18.17 21.28 4.88
CA LEU A 248 16.97 20.72 4.25
C LEU A 248 16.06 20.00 5.27
N GLY A 249 16.58 19.60 6.43
CA GLY A 249 15.83 18.87 7.45
C GLY A 249 14.51 19.54 7.86
N PRO A 250 14.48 20.83 8.23
CA PRO A 250 13.25 21.54 8.55
C PRO A 250 12.20 21.53 7.43
N VAL A 251 12.62 21.60 6.16
CA VAL A 251 11.73 21.55 4.99
C VAL A 251 11.09 20.16 4.89
N ILE A 252 11.91 19.12 4.98
CA ILE A 252 11.44 17.73 4.96
C ILE A 252 10.43 17.49 6.08
N THR A 253 10.75 17.89 7.31
CA THR A 253 9.85 17.77 8.48
C THR A 253 8.51 18.49 8.27
N ALA A 254 8.54 19.69 7.68
CA ALA A 254 7.33 20.46 7.41
C ALA A 254 6.44 19.78 6.35
N LEU A 255 7.03 19.24 5.29
CA LEU A 255 6.32 18.50 4.24
C LEU A 255 5.75 17.17 4.74
N LEU A 256 6.42 16.51 5.70
CA LEU A 256 6.03 15.23 6.29
C LEU A 256 5.13 15.36 7.53
N ARG A 257 4.42 16.49 7.71
CA ARG A 257 3.38 16.62 8.73
C ARG A 257 2.21 15.70 8.42
N LYS A 258 1.75 14.94 9.42
CA LYS A 258 0.68 13.95 9.26
C LYS A 258 -0.64 14.57 8.82
N ASP A 259 -0.99 15.71 9.42
CA ASP A 259 -2.18 16.49 9.04
C ASP A 259 -1.89 17.28 7.75
N PRO A 260 -2.62 17.00 6.64
CA PRO A 260 -2.45 17.72 5.38
C PRO A 260 -2.60 19.24 5.51
N ALA A 261 -3.45 19.72 6.43
CA ALA A 261 -3.71 21.15 6.64
C ALA A 261 -2.54 21.87 7.33
N GLN A 262 -1.63 21.12 7.96
CA GLN A 262 -0.44 21.70 8.62
C GLN A 262 0.80 21.70 7.72
N ARG A 263 0.72 21.10 6.55
CA ARG A 263 1.82 21.13 5.57
C ARG A 263 1.92 22.55 4.98
N PRO A 264 3.13 22.99 4.62
CA PRO A 264 3.28 24.29 3.98
C PRO A 264 2.50 24.34 2.66
N SER A 265 2.06 25.52 2.27
CA SER A 265 1.58 25.78 0.92
C SER A 265 2.71 25.58 -0.10
N VAL A 266 2.34 25.48 -1.38
CA VAL A 266 3.32 25.35 -2.48
C VAL A 266 4.31 26.53 -2.48
N ASP A 267 3.83 27.75 -2.23
CA ASP A 267 4.66 28.97 -2.25
C ASP A 267 5.62 29.00 -1.05
N GLU A 268 5.14 28.63 0.15
CA GLU A 268 5.98 28.52 1.35
C GLU A 268 7.06 27.44 1.18
N ALA A 269 6.69 26.27 0.64
CA ALA A 269 7.63 25.19 0.37
C ALA A 269 8.68 25.60 -0.67
N GLU A 270 8.29 26.34 -1.72
CA GLU A 270 9.22 26.86 -2.73
C GLU A 270 10.22 27.86 -2.12
N GLN A 271 9.75 28.76 -1.27
CA GLN A 271 10.62 29.70 -0.56
C GLN A 271 11.61 28.97 0.34
N MET A 272 11.16 28.01 1.14
CA MET A 272 12.02 27.23 2.02
C MET A 272 13.11 26.47 1.23
N LEU A 273 12.74 25.83 0.11
CA LEU A 273 13.68 25.13 -0.76
C LEU A 273 14.68 26.09 -1.44
N ALA A 274 14.23 27.30 -1.84
CA ALA A 274 15.10 28.32 -2.43
C ALA A 274 16.18 28.76 -1.42
N GLU A 275 15.82 29.05 -0.18
CA GLU A 275 16.75 29.40 0.88
C GLU A 275 17.82 28.33 1.08
N VAL A 276 17.43 27.05 1.12
CA VAL A 276 18.37 25.93 1.25
C VAL A 276 19.28 25.80 0.03
N SER A 277 18.73 25.97 -1.18
CA SER A 277 19.52 25.89 -2.42
C SER A 277 20.60 26.98 -2.50
N GLU A 278 20.36 28.14 -1.90
CA GLU A 278 21.30 29.24 -1.74
C GLU A 278 22.26 29.06 -0.55
N GLY A 279 22.08 28.00 0.25
CA GLY A 279 22.93 27.67 1.39
C GLY A 279 22.53 28.38 2.69
N ARG A 280 21.31 28.90 2.76
CA ARG A 280 20.74 29.52 3.98
C ARG A 280 19.85 28.49 4.71
N ALA A 281 19.72 28.67 6.03
CA ALA A 281 18.71 27.92 6.79
C ALA A 281 17.33 28.56 6.55
N PRO A 282 16.27 27.76 6.31
CA PRO A 282 14.95 28.31 6.05
C PRO A 282 14.38 29.01 7.29
N GLN A 283 14.07 30.31 7.16
CA GLN A 283 13.55 31.12 8.27
C GLN A 283 12.08 30.83 8.58
N SER A 284 11.29 30.49 7.57
CA SER A 284 9.87 30.16 7.68
C SER A 284 9.61 28.79 8.34
N ALA A 285 10.63 27.94 8.52
CA ALA A 285 10.53 26.70 9.28
C ALA A 285 10.62 26.89 10.80
N GLN A 286 10.97 28.08 11.27
CA GLN A 286 10.94 28.38 12.70
C GLN A 286 9.50 28.50 13.16
N ALA A 287 9.11 27.52 13.99
CA ALA A 287 7.87 27.36 14.73
C ALA A 287 6.81 28.46 14.52
N TYR A 288 5.70 28.11 13.91
CA TYR A 288 4.42 28.77 14.11
C TYR A 288 4.08 28.66 15.61
N VAL A 289 4.44 29.68 16.37
CA VAL A 289 3.87 29.95 17.68
C VAL A 289 2.51 30.56 17.37
N PRO A 290 1.38 29.88 17.66
CA PRO A 290 0.08 30.49 17.45
C PRO A 290 0.00 31.72 18.32
N THR A 291 0.09 32.90 17.72
CA THR A 291 -0.25 34.16 18.37
C THR A 291 -1.75 34.11 18.61
N ARG A 292 -2.12 33.85 19.86
CA ARG A 292 -3.49 33.98 20.32
C ARG A 292 -3.96 35.39 19.95
N ARG A 293 -4.96 35.52 19.09
CA ARG A 293 -5.64 36.79 18.84
C ARG A 293 -6.24 37.20 20.17
N VAL A 294 -5.64 38.21 20.78
CA VAL A 294 -6.25 38.94 21.93
C VAL A 294 -7.41 39.73 21.34
N ALA A 295 -8.62 39.46 21.83
CA ALA A 295 -9.79 40.20 21.41
C ALA A 295 -9.60 41.70 21.80
N PRO A 296 -10.12 42.66 20.99
CA PRO A 296 -9.94 44.10 21.25
C PRO A 296 -10.39 44.60 22.62
N ASP A 297 -11.22 43.83 23.30
CA ASP A 297 -11.80 44.21 24.61
C ASP A 297 -10.86 44.02 25.83
N GLU A 298 -9.70 43.36 25.66
CA GLU A 298 -8.72 43.18 26.77
C GLU A 298 -7.68 44.32 26.85
N LEU A 299 -7.70 45.30 25.92
CA LEU A 299 -6.72 46.40 25.88
C LEU A 299 -7.12 47.65 26.65
N THR A 300 -8.22 47.69 27.37
CA THR A 300 -8.73 48.92 28.01
C THR A 300 -8.68 48.93 29.54
N ALA A 301 -7.68 48.33 30.16
CA ALA A 301 -7.50 48.41 31.61
C ALA A 301 -6.02 48.56 32.04
N VAL A 302 -5.32 49.57 31.53
CA VAL A 302 -4.09 50.03 32.20
C VAL A 302 -4.30 51.46 32.68
N ARG A 303 -4.59 51.64 33.97
CA ARG A 303 -4.48 52.90 34.69
C ARG A 303 -3.00 53.16 35.03
N PRO A 304 -2.47 54.35 34.85
CA PRO A 304 -1.14 54.70 35.31
C PRO A 304 -1.19 55.07 36.79
N GLY A 305 -0.29 54.49 37.58
CA GLY A 305 0.01 54.95 38.94
C GLY A 305 0.19 53.79 39.92
N ASP A 306 1.43 53.44 40.20
CA ASP A 306 2.12 53.33 41.46
C ASP A 306 3.24 52.29 41.41
N THR A 307 4.43 52.84 41.44
CA THR A 307 5.69 52.18 41.78
C THR A 307 5.65 51.80 43.24
N THR A 308 5.76 50.49 43.58
CA THR A 308 6.57 50.03 44.74
C THR A 308 6.52 48.51 44.90
N ALA A 309 7.71 47.94 45.17
CA ALA A 309 8.01 46.71 45.91
C ALA A 309 7.62 45.37 45.31
N ALA A 310 8.64 44.59 44.92
CA ALA A 310 8.58 43.15 44.75
C ALA A 310 8.16 42.43 46.07
N PRO A 311 7.27 41.49 46.01
CA PRO A 311 7.15 40.50 47.05
C PRO A 311 7.57 39.10 46.53
N ALA A 312 8.14 38.39 47.50
CA ALA A 312 8.73 37.07 47.45
C ALA A 312 7.84 36.00 46.82
N ALA A 313 8.53 35.06 46.21
CA ALA A 313 7.99 33.82 45.65
C ALA A 313 7.13 33.05 46.67
N ALA A 314 5.84 32.84 46.34
CA ALA A 314 4.96 31.94 47.07
C ALA A 314 5.01 30.53 46.40
N PRO A 315 4.95 29.44 47.16
CA PRO A 315 5.18 28.10 46.65
C PRO A 315 4.01 27.61 45.80
N VAL A 316 4.34 27.20 44.59
CA VAL A 316 3.42 26.56 43.65
C VAL A 316 2.92 25.24 44.26
N ARG A 317 1.64 25.16 44.57
CA ARG A 317 0.97 23.97 45.06
C ARG A 317 1.01 22.85 43.98
N ARG A 318 1.90 21.90 44.16
CA ARG A 318 1.93 20.60 43.46
C ARG A 318 0.76 19.69 43.84
N ARG A 319 -0.47 20.03 43.48
CA ARG A 319 -1.63 19.21 43.87
C ARG A 319 -2.42 18.58 42.72
N ARG A 320 -2.07 18.83 41.47
CA ARG A 320 -2.78 18.23 40.31
C ARG A 320 -2.05 17.05 39.62
N LEU A 321 -0.77 16.84 39.96
CA LEU A 321 -0.03 15.73 39.37
C LEU A 321 -0.33 14.36 40.04
N ARG A 322 -0.78 14.38 41.31
CA ARG A 322 -1.10 13.13 42.03
C ARG A 322 -2.40 12.47 41.58
N SER A 323 -3.36 13.22 41.09
CA SER A 323 -4.65 12.68 40.62
C SER A 323 -4.54 12.05 39.21
N VAL A 324 -3.67 12.59 38.35
CA VAL A 324 -3.45 12.01 36.99
C VAL A 324 -2.63 10.74 37.08
N VAL A 325 -1.60 10.70 37.92
CA VAL A 325 -0.79 9.49 38.16
C VAL A 325 -1.65 8.40 38.83
N GLY A 326 -2.53 8.75 39.75
CA GLY A 326 -3.46 7.79 40.37
C GLY A 326 -4.45 7.19 39.37
N LEU A 327 -4.94 7.96 38.41
CA LEU A 327 -5.86 7.46 37.37
C LEU A 327 -5.16 6.55 36.38
N VAL A 328 -3.92 6.86 35.96
CA VAL A 328 -3.12 6.02 35.08
C VAL A 328 -2.72 4.70 35.75
N VAL A 329 -2.35 4.75 37.03
CA VAL A 329 -2.04 3.53 37.80
C VAL A 329 -3.28 2.67 38.03
N ALA A 330 -4.46 3.29 38.29
CA ALA A 330 -5.72 2.56 38.42
C ALA A 330 -6.14 1.91 37.10
N ALA A 331 -5.98 2.59 35.95
CA ALA A 331 -6.26 2.03 34.64
C ALA A 331 -5.29 0.88 34.29
N ALA A 332 -4.01 1.00 34.65
CA ALA A 332 -3.01 -0.05 34.44
C ALA A 332 -3.28 -1.29 35.32
N LEU A 333 -3.73 -1.07 36.58
CA LEU A 333 -4.09 -2.18 37.49
C LEU A 333 -5.37 -2.90 37.06
N VAL A 334 -6.37 -2.18 36.53
CA VAL A 334 -7.59 -2.77 35.96
C VAL A 334 -7.27 -3.54 34.69
N GLY A 335 -6.40 -3.00 33.82
CA GLY A 335 -5.92 -3.70 32.63
C GLY A 335 -5.13 -4.97 32.98
N ALA A 336 -4.24 -4.90 33.96
CA ALA A 336 -3.45 -6.05 34.44
C ALA A 336 -4.33 -7.10 35.13
N ALA A 337 -5.35 -6.70 35.90
CA ALA A 337 -6.30 -7.61 36.52
C ALA A 337 -7.19 -8.30 35.49
N ALA A 338 -7.62 -7.59 34.43
CA ALA A 338 -8.38 -8.17 33.33
C ALA A 338 -7.52 -9.15 32.51
N ALA A 339 -6.26 -8.80 32.20
CA ALA A 339 -5.32 -9.68 31.51
C ALA A 339 -4.98 -10.92 32.36
N PHE A 340 -4.78 -10.74 33.66
CA PHE A 340 -4.52 -11.86 34.59
C PHE A 340 -5.75 -12.75 34.77
N GLY A 341 -6.96 -12.16 34.82
CA GLY A 341 -8.21 -12.92 34.85
C GLY A 341 -8.46 -13.74 33.59
N VAL A 342 -8.18 -13.18 32.42
CA VAL A 342 -8.25 -13.89 31.13
C VAL A 342 -7.18 -14.98 31.04
N LEU A 343 -5.96 -14.72 31.47
CA LEU A 343 -4.89 -15.73 31.54
C LEU A 343 -5.27 -16.88 32.48
N LYS A 344 -5.74 -16.56 33.68
CA LYS A 344 -6.18 -17.59 34.64
C LYS A 344 -7.42 -18.37 34.17
N TYR A 345 -8.34 -17.71 33.46
CA TYR A 345 -9.51 -18.35 32.85
C TYR A 345 -9.10 -19.27 31.70
N MET A 346 -8.06 -18.90 30.93
CA MET A 346 -7.48 -19.74 29.89
C MET A 346 -6.69 -20.92 30.49
N GLU A 347 -5.96 -20.69 31.57
CA GLU A 347 -5.17 -21.72 32.28
C GLU A 347 -6.05 -22.79 32.96
N GLN A 348 -7.26 -22.42 33.39
CA GLN A 348 -8.24 -23.36 33.96
C GLN A 348 -9.00 -24.19 32.90
N ARG A 349 -8.78 -23.93 31.60
CA ARG A 349 -9.38 -24.69 30.49
C ARG A 349 -8.40 -25.52 29.66
N GLU A 350 -7.15 -25.61 30.09
CA GLU A 350 -6.26 -26.61 29.50
C GLU A 350 -6.44 -27.95 30.24
N PRO A 351 -6.78 -29.02 29.55
CA PRO A 351 -6.52 -30.36 30.07
C PRO A 351 -5.03 -30.62 29.94
N ASP A 352 -4.41 -31.01 31.05
CA ASP A 352 -3.04 -31.49 31.17
C ASP A 352 -2.57 -32.29 29.95
N GLY A 353 -1.37 -31.94 29.47
CA GLY A 353 -0.72 -32.67 28.40
C GLY A 353 0.68 -32.20 28.09
N THR A 354 1.60 -32.27 29.05
CA THR A 354 3.03 -32.38 28.76
C THR A 354 3.27 -33.70 28.02
N GLY A 355 3.75 -33.64 26.80
CA GLY A 355 4.11 -34.86 26.09
C GLY A 355 4.54 -34.58 24.67
N THR A 356 5.83 -34.56 24.45
CA THR A 356 6.48 -34.93 23.19
C THR A 356 5.79 -36.14 22.57
N GLY A 357 5.27 -35.96 21.35
CA GLY A 357 4.72 -37.09 20.60
C GLY A 357 3.32 -36.78 20.11
N GLN A 358 3.20 -36.50 18.82
CA GLN A 358 1.94 -36.44 18.10
C GLN A 358 1.16 -37.75 18.28
N THR A 359 0.25 -37.80 19.22
CA THR A 359 -0.85 -38.75 19.17
C THR A 359 -2.02 -38.05 18.50
N ALA A 360 -2.30 -38.48 17.27
CA ALA A 360 -3.52 -38.19 16.57
C ALA A 360 -4.71 -38.44 17.51
N GLY A 361 -5.39 -37.37 17.94
CA GLY A 361 -6.66 -37.48 18.61
C GLY A 361 -7.55 -38.40 17.77
N SER A 362 -8.20 -39.40 18.40
CA SER A 362 -9.01 -40.38 17.73
C SER A 362 -10.04 -39.66 16.85
N ALA A 363 -9.97 -39.91 15.54
CA ALA A 363 -10.93 -39.39 14.59
C ALA A 363 -12.34 -39.75 15.03
N PRO A 364 -13.34 -38.87 14.90
CA PRO A 364 -14.74 -39.23 15.14
C PRO A 364 -15.07 -40.51 14.36
N LYS A 365 -15.91 -41.41 14.92
CA LYS A 365 -16.12 -42.80 14.41
C LYS A 365 -16.45 -42.88 12.92
N ASP A 366 -16.98 -41.80 12.34
CA ASP A 366 -17.45 -41.76 10.94
C ASP A 366 -16.55 -40.89 10.03
N TRP A 367 -15.32 -40.59 10.44
CA TRP A 367 -14.41 -39.78 9.64
C TRP A 367 -13.30 -40.62 9.00
N LYS A 368 -12.96 -40.31 7.74
CA LYS A 368 -11.89 -40.97 6.97
C LYS A 368 -10.81 -40.00 6.60
N ARG A 369 -9.55 -40.45 6.66
CA ARG A 369 -8.45 -39.68 6.13
C ARG A 369 -8.42 -39.80 4.61
N VAL A 370 -8.62 -38.66 3.96
CA VAL A 370 -8.49 -38.50 2.50
C VAL A 370 -7.07 -38.03 2.22
N ARG A 371 -6.41 -38.70 1.27
CA ARG A 371 -5.18 -38.22 0.64
C ARG A 371 -5.57 -37.80 -0.77
N ASP A 372 -5.52 -36.50 -1.03
CA ASP A 372 -5.91 -35.94 -2.31
C ASP A 372 -4.79 -36.07 -3.34
N GLU A 373 -5.15 -36.16 -4.61
CA GLU A 373 -4.21 -36.18 -5.75
C GLU A 373 -3.33 -34.94 -5.83
N ALA A 374 -3.80 -33.80 -5.28
CA ALA A 374 -3.02 -32.57 -5.13
C ALA A 374 -1.94 -32.64 -4.01
N GLY A 375 -1.79 -33.82 -3.36
CA GLY A 375 -0.73 -34.10 -2.41
C GLY A 375 -1.04 -33.80 -0.94
N PHE A 376 -2.10 -33.09 -0.61
CA PHE A 376 -2.51 -32.83 0.77
C PHE A 376 -3.28 -34.01 1.39
N SER A 377 -3.39 -34.00 2.72
CA SER A 377 -4.28 -34.94 3.39
C SER A 377 -5.11 -34.27 4.49
N VAL A 378 -6.35 -34.76 4.66
CA VAL A 378 -7.33 -34.21 5.60
C VAL A 378 -8.30 -35.30 6.08
N LEU A 379 -8.83 -35.15 7.30
CA LEU A 379 -9.94 -35.99 7.77
C LEU A 379 -11.28 -35.39 7.30
N LEU A 380 -12.12 -36.19 6.67
CA LEU A 380 -13.46 -35.81 6.22
C LEU A 380 -14.51 -36.79 6.74
N PRO A 381 -15.73 -36.32 7.02
CA PRO A 381 -16.83 -37.21 7.32
C PRO A 381 -17.10 -38.21 6.17
N ALA A 382 -17.57 -39.39 6.48
CA ALA A 382 -17.94 -40.37 5.45
C ALA A 382 -19.04 -39.81 4.52
N GLY A 383 -18.96 -40.14 3.22
CA GLY A 383 -19.95 -39.73 2.22
C GLY A 383 -19.64 -38.40 1.51
N TRP A 384 -18.60 -37.67 1.91
CA TRP A 384 -18.17 -36.49 1.16
C TRP A 384 -17.51 -36.88 -0.18
N LYS A 385 -18.00 -36.27 -1.25
CA LYS A 385 -17.56 -36.53 -2.62
C LYS A 385 -16.64 -35.40 -3.11
N ARG A 386 -15.56 -35.78 -3.77
CA ARG A 386 -14.63 -34.85 -4.41
C ARG A 386 -15.21 -34.36 -5.73
N GLN A 387 -15.09 -33.05 -5.98
CA GLN A 387 -15.37 -32.38 -7.25
C GLN A 387 -14.24 -31.42 -7.56
N THR A 388 -13.95 -31.16 -8.82
CA THR A 388 -12.91 -30.19 -9.23
C THR A 388 -13.53 -29.17 -10.18
N GLU A 389 -13.25 -27.90 -9.94
CA GLU A 389 -13.62 -26.80 -10.82
C GLU A 389 -12.39 -25.91 -11.06
N GLY A 390 -11.72 -26.07 -12.19
CA GLY A 390 -10.44 -25.42 -12.47
C GLY A 390 -9.36 -25.83 -11.45
N ALA A 391 -8.73 -24.86 -10.81
CA ALA A 391 -7.71 -25.06 -9.77
C ALA A 391 -8.29 -25.31 -8.35
N GLN A 392 -9.63 -25.31 -8.20
CA GLN A 392 -10.31 -25.48 -6.91
C GLN A 392 -10.72 -26.94 -6.69
N ILE A 393 -10.50 -27.42 -5.47
CA ILE A 393 -10.81 -28.79 -5.07
C ILE A 393 -11.92 -28.73 -4.02
N ASP A 394 -13.09 -29.22 -4.40
CA ASP A 394 -14.30 -29.17 -3.60
C ASP A 394 -14.64 -30.55 -3.02
N TYR A 395 -15.13 -30.57 -1.79
CA TYR A 395 -15.74 -31.74 -1.15
C TYR A 395 -17.12 -31.37 -0.64
N THR A 396 -18.11 -32.15 -0.99
CA THR A 396 -19.51 -31.93 -0.59
C THR A 396 -20.24 -33.27 -0.33
N PRO A 397 -21.13 -33.35 0.68
CA PRO A 397 -21.99 -34.49 0.89
C PRO A 397 -23.34 -34.37 0.17
N ASP A 398 -23.74 -33.18 -0.27
CA ASP A 398 -25.10 -32.82 -0.63
C ASP A 398 -25.18 -31.77 -1.76
N ASP A 399 -24.44 -32.02 -2.84
CA ASP A 399 -24.42 -31.22 -4.07
C ASP A 399 -24.14 -29.70 -3.83
N GLY A 400 -23.26 -29.39 -2.85
CA GLY A 400 -22.81 -28.02 -2.56
C GLY A 400 -23.63 -27.27 -1.51
N VAL A 401 -24.65 -27.90 -0.88
CA VAL A 401 -25.34 -27.27 0.27
C VAL A 401 -24.35 -27.08 1.43
N HIS A 402 -23.53 -28.10 1.73
CA HIS A 402 -22.35 -27.98 2.57
C HIS A 402 -21.12 -28.18 1.68
N LEU A 403 -20.22 -27.24 1.70
CA LEU A 403 -19.06 -27.19 0.80
C LEU A 403 -17.78 -26.95 1.59
N LEU A 404 -16.81 -27.83 1.44
CA LEU A 404 -15.41 -27.59 1.76
C LEU A 404 -14.67 -27.34 0.45
N ARG A 405 -13.98 -26.23 0.32
CA ARG A 405 -13.15 -25.89 -0.82
C ARG A 405 -11.70 -25.70 -0.38
N ILE A 406 -10.79 -26.28 -1.12
CA ILE A 406 -9.36 -26.14 -0.91
C ILE A 406 -8.76 -25.53 -2.17
N ALA A 407 -8.10 -24.41 -2.02
CA ALA A 407 -7.29 -23.79 -3.08
C ALA A 407 -5.81 -23.85 -2.68
N ILE A 408 -4.97 -24.15 -3.67
CA ILE A 408 -3.51 -24.23 -3.53
C ILE A 408 -2.93 -23.33 -4.61
N ASP A 409 -2.27 -22.26 -4.17
CA ASP A 409 -1.60 -21.31 -5.05
C ASP A 409 -0.09 -21.37 -4.80
N LYS A 410 0.67 -21.86 -5.78
CA LYS A 410 2.13 -22.00 -5.70
C LYS A 410 2.87 -20.69 -5.96
N GLU A 411 2.20 -19.74 -6.57
CA GLU A 411 2.74 -18.41 -6.89
C GLU A 411 1.72 -17.35 -6.44
N PRO A 412 1.45 -17.25 -5.12
CA PRO A 412 0.41 -16.36 -4.61
C PRO A 412 0.75 -14.90 -4.94
N ASP A 413 -0.25 -14.17 -5.43
CA ASP A 413 -0.14 -12.75 -5.72
C ASP A 413 0.03 -11.88 -4.45
N PHE A 414 -0.13 -12.46 -3.27
CA PHE A 414 -0.10 -11.77 -1.99
C PHE A 414 0.95 -12.38 -1.04
N GLU A 415 1.86 -11.55 -0.56
CA GLU A 415 2.82 -11.96 0.49
C GLU A 415 2.17 -12.27 1.85
N ASN A 416 0.90 -11.88 2.02
CA ASN A 416 0.20 -11.96 3.30
C ASN A 416 -1.24 -12.40 3.09
N ALA A 417 -1.61 -13.55 3.66
CA ALA A 417 -2.95 -14.13 3.61
C ALA A 417 -4.07 -13.16 4.07
N TYR A 418 -3.80 -12.25 5.01
CA TYR A 418 -4.79 -11.25 5.45
C TYR A 418 -5.11 -10.21 4.37
N LEU A 419 -4.11 -9.78 3.62
CA LEU A 419 -4.32 -8.84 2.51
C LEU A 419 -5.09 -9.51 1.38
N HIS A 420 -4.80 -10.76 1.08
CA HIS A 420 -5.54 -11.55 0.11
C HIS A 420 -7.03 -11.66 0.48
N VAL A 421 -7.33 -12.04 1.72
CA VAL A 421 -8.72 -12.12 2.19
C VAL A 421 -9.44 -10.78 2.12
N ARG A 422 -8.78 -9.67 2.50
CA ARG A 422 -9.35 -8.31 2.38
C ARG A 422 -9.64 -7.93 0.94
N ASP A 423 -8.80 -8.36 0.03
CA ASP A 423 -9.01 -8.10 -1.39
C ASP A 423 -10.19 -8.92 -1.91
N MET A 424 -10.24 -10.21 -1.61
CA MET A 424 -11.40 -11.07 -1.94
C MET A 424 -12.71 -10.51 -1.39
N GLU A 425 -12.72 -9.98 -0.17
CA GLU A 425 -13.90 -9.32 0.39
C GLU A 425 -14.32 -8.11 -0.43
N LYS A 426 -13.39 -7.20 -0.72
CA LYS A 426 -13.69 -5.97 -1.46
C LYS A 426 -14.13 -6.22 -2.89
N GLN A 427 -13.48 -7.15 -3.59
CA GLN A 427 -13.73 -7.41 -5.01
C GLN A 427 -14.92 -8.33 -5.25
N GLY A 428 -15.17 -9.28 -4.35
CA GLY A 428 -16.19 -10.30 -4.49
C GLY A 428 -17.38 -10.10 -3.56
N MET A 429 -17.27 -10.63 -2.36
CA MET A 429 -18.41 -10.74 -1.42
C MET A 429 -18.96 -9.40 -0.95
N GLY A 430 -18.10 -8.37 -0.78
CA GLY A 430 -18.55 -7.04 -0.35
C GLY A 430 -19.47 -6.33 -1.34
N ARG A 431 -19.52 -6.77 -2.61
CA ARG A 431 -20.44 -6.25 -3.63
C ARG A 431 -21.84 -6.88 -3.56
N ILE A 432 -22.02 -7.94 -2.81
CA ILE A 432 -23.31 -8.59 -2.61
C ILE A 432 -24.10 -7.79 -1.58
N SER A 433 -25.26 -7.26 -1.93
CA SER A 433 -26.07 -6.38 -1.07
C SER A 433 -26.48 -7.02 0.27
N THR A 434 -26.53 -8.35 0.34
CA THR A 434 -26.86 -9.12 1.53
C THR A 434 -25.64 -9.59 2.34
N TYR A 435 -24.43 -9.27 1.87
CA TYR A 435 -23.19 -9.61 2.56
C TYR A 435 -23.11 -8.95 3.94
N ARG A 436 -22.66 -9.71 4.92
CA ARG A 436 -22.33 -9.22 6.28
C ARG A 436 -21.06 -9.91 6.77
N GLN A 437 -20.01 -9.13 6.95
CA GLN A 437 -18.79 -9.60 7.60
C GLN A 437 -19.07 -9.93 9.07
N ILE A 438 -18.64 -11.09 9.54
CA ILE A 438 -18.71 -11.50 10.95
C ILE A 438 -17.35 -11.34 11.60
N LYS A 439 -16.28 -11.79 10.91
CA LYS A 439 -14.92 -11.76 11.41
C LYS A 439 -13.95 -11.72 10.23
N LEU A 440 -13.00 -10.81 10.27
CA LEU A 440 -11.86 -10.79 9.38
C LEU A 440 -10.67 -10.30 10.18
N ARG A 441 -9.66 -11.16 10.36
CA ARG A 441 -8.46 -10.82 11.12
C ARG A 441 -7.28 -11.68 10.69
N SER A 442 -6.07 -11.16 10.87
CA SER A 442 -4.85 -11.97 10.84
C SER A 442 -4.84 -12.96 12.01
N ASN A 443 -4.24 -14.11 11.81
CA ASN A 443 -3.97 -15.12 12.84
C ASN A 443 -2.67 -15.87 12.53
N PHE A 444 -2.28 -16.76 13.44
CA PHE A 444 -1.29 -17.79 13.16
C PHE A 444 -2.00 -19.13 12.99
N PHE A 445 -1.65 -19.84 11.93
CA PHE A 445 -2.10 -21.19 11.69
C PHE A 445 -0.88 -22.05 11.40
N ARG A 446 -0.65 -23.08 12.25
CA ARG A 446 0.54 -23.96 12.18
C ARG A 446 1.85 -23.17 12.23
N ASP A 447 1.95 -22.22 13.16
CA ASP A 447 3.09 -21.34 13.37
C ASP A 447 3.44 -20.43 12.16
N ARG A 448 2.49 -20.28 11.20
CA ARG A 448 2.62 -19.46 10.02
C ARG A 448 1.64 -18.29 10.03
N PRO A 449 2.05 -17.13 9.52
CA PRO A 449 1.13 -16.02 9.32
C PRO A 449 -0.04 -16.44 8.42
N GLY A 450 -1.26 -16.16 8.86
CA GLY A 450 -2.46 -16.49 8.15
C GLY A 450 -3.57 -15.47 8.40
N ALA A 451 -4.76 -15.75 7.86
CA ALA A 451 -5.95 -14.95 8.05
C ALA A 451 -7.18 -15.83 8.18
N VAL A 452 -8.11 -15.41 9.02
CA VAL A 452 -9.42 -16.03 9.10
C VAL A 452 -10.47 -15.01 8.71
N TRP A 453 -11.35 -15.42 7.80
CA TRP A 453 -12.47 -14.65 7.31
C TRP A 453 -13.77 -15.41 7.49
N GLU A 454 -14.75 -14.80 8.17
CA GLU A 454 -16.05 -15.39 8.43
C GLU A 454 -17.13 -14.36 8.07
N PHE A 455 -18.12 -14.79 7.27
CA PHE A 455 -19.15 -13.91 6.74
C PHE A 455 -20.45 -14.66 6.45
N ARG A 456 -21.52 -13.92 6.21
CA ARG A 456 -22.82 -14.43 5.79
C ARG A 456 -23.37 -13.64 4.60
N TRP A 457 -24.21 -14.30 3.81
CA TRP A 457 -24.95 -13.68 2.69
C TRP A 457 -26.22 -14.47 2.41
N THR A 458 -27.08 -13.90 1.55
CA THR A 458 -28.28 -14.61 1.06
C THR A 458 -28.04 -15.02 -0.38
N GLN A 459 -28.09 -16.32 -0.63
CA GLN A 459 -28.07 -16.89 -1.97
C GLN A 459 -29.48 -16.87 -2.55
N THR A 460 -29.68 -16.23 -3.69
CA THR A 460 -31.02 -16.02 -4.27
C THR A 460 -31.45 -17.12 -5.22
N THR A 461 -30.51 -17.87 -5.79
CA THR A 461 -30.74 -18.87 -6.85
C THR A 461 -30.03 -20.19 -6.55
N GLY A 462 -30.45 -21.26 -7.24
CA GLY A 462 -29.83 -22.59 -7.18
C GLY A 462 -30.25 -23.44 -5.99
N VAL A 463 -29.66 -24.63 -5.88
CA VAL A 463 -29.92 -25.64 -4.80
C VAL A 463 -29.48 -25.13 -3.42
N THR A 464 -28.60 -24.09 -3.40
CA THR A 464 -28.06 -23.47 -2.20
C THR A 464 -28.84 -22.23 -1.76
N LYS A 465 -30.06 -22.01 -2.30
CA LYS A 465 -30.89 -20.83 -1.98
C LYS A 465 -31.17 -20.71 -0.49
N GLY A 466 -31.02 -19.49 0.06
CA GLY A 466 -31.27 -19.17 1.46
C GLY A 466 -30.12 -18.41 2.12
N GLU A 467 -30.23 -18.19 3.43
CA GLU A 467 -29.16 -17.59 4.23
C GLU A 467 -27.99 -18.57 4.41
N ARG A 468 -26.81 -18.10 4.05
CA ARG A 468 -25.58 -18.87 4.08
C ARG A 468 -24.53 -18.21 4.95
N ARG A 469 -23.65 -19.01 5.52
CA ARG A 469 -22.47 -18.56 6.24
C ARG A 469 -21.24 -19.34 5.79
N ALA A 470 -20.10 -18.67 5.76
CA ALA A 470 -18.83 -19.28 5.39
C ALA A 470 -17.72 -18.84 6.35
N ILE A 471 -16.71 -19.68 6.39
CA ILE A 471 -15.44 -19.40 7.04
C ILE A 471 -14.31 -19.84 6.12
N ASP A 472 -13.27 -19.03 6.05
CA ASP A 472 -12.07 -19.27 5.27
C ASP A 472 -10.82 -19.08 6.14
N GLN A 473 -9.90 -20.04 6.10
CA GLN A 473 -8.58 -19.96 6.72
C GLN A 473 -7.53 -19.98 5.64
N LEU A 474 -6.86 -18.85 5.45
CA LEU A 474 -5.71 -18.72 4.56
C LEU A 474 -4.42 -18.74 5.35
N TYR A 475 -3.34 -19.29 4.78
CA TYR A 475 -1.98 -19.18 5.31
C TYR A 475 -0.95 -19.48 4.22
N VAL A 476 0.28 -18.98 4.40
CA VAL A 476 1.39 -19.23 3.48
C VAL A 476 2.34 -20.27 4.09
N GLY A 477 2.62 -21.34 3.36
CA GLY A 477 3.54 -22.42 3.71
C GLY A 477 5.01 -21.99 3.72
N GLU A 478 5.91 -22.94 4.05
CA GLU A 478 7.36 -22.70 4.07
C GLU A 478 7.94 -22.47 2.68
N ASP A 479 7.34 -23.10 1.70
CA ASP A 479 7.71 -23.06 0.29
C ASP A 479 7.13 -21.83 -0.45
N GLY A 480 6.45 -20.93 0.28
CA GLY A 480 5.77 -19.78 -0.31
C GLY A 480 4.38 -20.08 -0.88
N THR A 481 3.95 -21.35 -0.90
CA THR A 481 2.62 -21.74 -1.39
C THR A 481 1.52 -21.23 -0.47
N GLU A 482 0.50 -20.57 -0.99
CA GLU A 482 -0.67 -20.18 -0.24
C GLU A 482 -1.74 -21.29 -0.27
N TYR A 483 -2.31 -21.54 0.89
CA TYR A 483 -3.39 -22.50 1.09
C TYR A 483 -4.62 -21.77 1.61
N ALA A 484 -5.75 -21.92 0.93
CA ALA A 484 -7.06 -21.49 1.42
C ALA A 484 -7.93 -22.71 1.72
N ILE A 485 -8.46 -22.76 2.94
CA ILE A 485 -9.34 -23.81 3.43
C ILE A 485 -10.67 -23.15 3.77
N TYR A 486 -11.60 -23.20 2.84
CA TYR A 486 -12.91 -22.55 2.91
C TYR A 486 -14.00 -23.56 3.20
N MET A 487 -14.94 -23.21 4.08
CA MET A 487 -16.13 -24.02 4.32
C MET A 487 -17.39 -23.16 4.40
N SER A 488 -18.46 -23.60 3.74
CA SER A 488 -19.76 -22.92 3.77
C SER A 488 -20.92 -23.88 4.00
N GLY A 489 -22.01 -23.33 4.56
CA GLY A 489 -23.24 -24.05 4.79
C GLY A 489 -24.42 -23.12 5.09
N PRO A 490 -25.65 -23.67 5.24
CA PRO A 490 -26.81 -22.91 5.69
C PRO A 490 -26.58 -22.31 7.10
N VAL A 491 -27.10 -21.10 7.35
CA VAL A 491 -27.00 -20.46 8.68
C VAL A 491 -27.65 -21.32 9.78
N LYS A 492 -28.75 -22.02 9.48
CA LYS A 492 -29.46 -22.88 10.44
C LYS A 492 -28.62 -24.05 10.97
N ASP A 493 -27.61 -24.52 10.21
CA ASP A 493 -26.75 -25.64 10.55
C ASP A 493 -25.33 -25.23 10.88
N TRP A 494 -25.12 -23.92 11.08
CA TRP A 494 -23.78 -23.35 11.15
C TRP A 494 -22.92 -23.93 12.27
N ASP A 495 -23.46 -24.15 13.44
CA ASP A 495 -22.69 -24.65 14.58
C ASP A 495 -22.09 -26.04 14.28
N LYS A 496 -22.85 -26.93 13.63
CA LYS A 496 -22.35 -28.23 13.17
C LYS A 496 -21.34 -28.11 12.05
N THR A 497 -21.57 -27.16 11.13
CA THR A 497 -20.65 -26.87 10.03
C THR A 497 -19.32 -26.33 10.56
N ARG A 498 -19.38 -25.44 11.55
CA ARG A 498 -18.21 -24.88 12.21
C ARG A 498 -17.41 -25.93 12.97
N GLU A 499 -18.06 -26.81 13.71
CA GLU A 499 -17.41 -27.92 14.41
C GLU A 499 -16.66 -28.83 13.43
N LYS A 500 -17.27 -29.16 12.29
CA LYS A 500 -16.62 -29.94 11.23
C LYS A 500 -15.39 -29.19 10.69
N PHE A 501 -15.51 -27.89 10.44
CA PHE A 501 -14.39 -27.08 9.96
C PHE A 501 -13.20 -27.11 10.93
N ASP A 502 -13.44 -26.97 12.23
CA ASP A 502 -12.39 -27.00 13.23
C ASP A 502 -11.70 -28.38 13.32
N HIS A 503 -12.41 -29.46 13.09
CA HIS A 503 -11.83 -30.81 12.97
C HIS A 503 -11.00 -30.96 11.69
N ILE A 504 -11.48 -30.44 10.58
CA ILE A 504 -10.79 -30.43 9.28
C ILE A 504 -9.45 -29.68 9.41
N LEU A 505 -9.47 -28.47 9.98
CA LEU A 505 -8.26 -27.66 10.17
C LEU A 505 -7.22 -28.36 11.05
N ARG A 506 -7.63 -28.99 12.15
CA ARG A 506 -6.72 -29.76 13.01
C ARG A 506 -6.07 -30.94 12.30
N SER A 507 -6.78 -31.56 11.38
CA SER A 507 -6.34 -32.75 10.64
C SER A 507 -5.57 -32.44 9.36
N TRP A 508 -5.60 -31.19 8.90
CA TRP A 508 -5.00 -30.74 7.65
C TRP A 508 -3.49 -31.02 7.61
N GLN A 509 -3.01 -31.52 6.50
CA GLN A 509 -1.58 -31.69 6.19
C GLN A 509 -1.36 -31.19 4.76
N PRO A 510 -0.53 -30.16 4.53
CA PRO A 510 -0.19 -29.71 3.20
C PRO A 510 0.55 -30.79 2.41
N PRO A 511 0.68 -30.63 1.09
CA PRO A 511 1.55 -31.47 0.28
C PRO A 511 2.96 -31.50 0.89
N ARG A 512 3.63 -32.65 0.79
CA ARG A 512 5.04 -32.73 1.16
C ARG A 512 5.85 -32.11 0.01
N SER A 513 6.69 -31.16 0.33
CA SER A 513 7.71 -30.60 -0.58
C SER A 513 8.68 -31.66 -1.04
#